data_866eedfd09915f54ecb1511fcdd0f8f1
#
_entry.id   866eedfd09915f54ecb1511fcdd0f8f1
#
_cell.length_a   1.000
_cell.length_b   1.000
_cell.length_c   1.000
_cell.angle_alpha   90.00
_cell.angle_beta   90.00
_cell.angle_gamma   90.00
#
_symmetry.space_group_name_H-M   'P 1'
#
loop_
_entity.id
_entity.type
_entity.pdbx_description
1 polymer ?
#
loop_
_entity_poly.entity_id
_entity_poly.type
_entity_poly.pdbx_seq_one_letter_code
_entity_poly.pdbx_strand_id
1 'polypeptide(L)'
;LQWLDTLKNDKGEYLLQSDPTSPMAMRLCAGATTIPVTVVPNADLATESNKIPIIIGDTREAVKFFDRNQMSIMSSNIAAIGDLNAFEEDLTLWRAIEREDCVMKDDQAFVYGELTLGE
;
A
#
# COMPACT_ATOMS: atom_id res chain seq x y z
N LEU A 1 -8.45 -10.39 10.14
CA LEU A 1 -7.86 -11.73 10.02
C LEU A 1 -8.73 -12.79 10.67
N GLN A 2 -9.24 -12.61 11.88
CA GLN A 2 -10.03 -13.61 12.62
C GLN A 2 -11.18 -14.20 11.80
N TRP A 3 -11.82 -13.42 10.93
CA TRP A 3 -12.88 -13.92 10.07
C TRP A 3 -12.36 -14.84 8.96
N LEU A 4 -11.23 -14.51 8.33
CA LEU A 4 -10.61 -15.36 7.32
C LEU A 4 -10.16 -16.71 7.89
N ASP A 5 -9.76 -16.74 9.17
CA ASP A 5 -9.37 -17.97 9.87
C ASP A 5 -10.56 -18.94 10.08
N THR A 6 -11.80 -18.46 9.97
CA THR A 6 -13.01 -19.29 10.12
C THR A 6 -13.51 -19.89 8.81
N LEU A 7 -13.00 -19.40 7.66
CA LEU A 7 -13.44 -19.87 6.35
C LEU A 7 -12.96 -21.30 6.07
N LYS A 8 -13.90 -22.16 5.76
CA LYS A 8 -13.66 -23.57 5.40
C LYS A 8 -14.32 -23.90 4.07
N ASN A 9 -13.74 -24.85 3.36
CA ASN A 9 -14.37 -25.44 2.19
C ASN A 9 -15.45 -26.49 2.61
N ASP A 10 -16.17 -27.05 1.63
CA ASP A 10 -17.21 -28.07 1.85
C ASP A 10 -16.66 -29.36 2.53
N LYS A 11 -15.35 -29.56 2.52
CA LYS A 11 -14.67 -30.69 3.18
C LYS A 11 -14.20 -30.36 4.59
N GLY A 12 -14.44 -29.14 5.07
CA GLY A 12 -14.04 -28.68 6.41
C GLY A 12 -12.58 -28.24 6.53
N GLU A 13 -11.83 -28.12 5.43
CA GLU A 13 -10.46 -27.62 5.44
C GLU A 13 -10.42 -26.10 5.48
N TYR A 14 -9.51 -25.52 6.25
CA TYR A 14 -9.32 -24.07 6.31
C TYR A 14 -8.76 -23.53 4.99
N LEU A 15 -9.36 -22.48 4.49
CA LEU A 15 -8.94 -21.84 3.25
C LEU A 15 -7.71 -20.95 3.44
N LEU A 16 -7.57 -20.33 4.61
CA LEU A 16 -6.40 -19.52 4.94
C LEU A 16 -5.28 -20.41 5.47
N GLN A 17 -4.13 -20.35 4.84
CA GLN A 17 -2.94 -21.14 5.19
C GLN A 17 -1.72 -20.24 5.29
N SER A 18 -0.75 -20.61 6.13
CA SER A 18 0.56 -19.95 6.13
C SER A 18 1.33 -20.30 4.86
N ASP A 19 2.05 -19.34 4.32
CA ASP A 19 2.91 -19.56 3.16
C ASP A 19 4.20 -20.29 3.61
N PRO A 20 4.51 -21.48 3.08
CA PRO A 20 5.72 -22.19 3.44
C PRO A 20 7.01 -21.48 3.01
N THR A 21 6.92 -20.57 2.04
CA THR A 21 8.06 -19.78 1.56
C THR A 21 8.31 -18.52 2.38
N SER A 22 7.31 -18.05 3.12
CA SER A 22 7.40 -16.86 3.97
C SER A 22 6.54 -17.04 5.22
N PRO A 23 7.13 -17.32 6.40
CA PRO A 23 6.38 -17.63 7.64
C PRO A 23 5.45 -16.48 8.11
N MET A 24 5.72 -15.26 7.66
CA MET A 24 4.93 -14.06 7.98
C MET A 24 3.81 -13.77 6.97
N ALA A 25 3.79 -14.47 5.84
CA ALA A 25 2.79 -14.29 4.80
C ALA A 25 1.70 -15.37 4.90
N MET A 26 0.48 -14.96 4.58
CA MET A 26 -0.68 -15.85 4.50
C MET A 26 -1.16 -15.95 3.06
N ARG A 27 -1.79 -17.07 2.73
CA ARG A 27 -2.39 -17.31 1.42
C ARG A 27 -3.77 -17.91 1.56
N LEU A 28 -4.66 -17.52 0.67
CA LEU A 28 -5.98 -18.12 0.55
C LEU A 28 -5.94 -19.19 -0.54
N CYS A 29 -6.27 -20.43 -0.18
CA CYS A 29 -6.32 -21.55 -1.11
C CYS A 29 -7.77 -21.82 -1.52
N ALA A 30 -8.08 -21.57 -2.80
CA ALA A 30 -9.38 -21.85 -3.39
C ALA A 30 -9.23 -22.91 -4.49
N GLY A 31 -9.29 -24.18 -4.12
CA GLY A 31 -9.02 -25.29 -5.04
C GLY A 31 -7.56 -25.30 -5.52
N ALA A 32 -7.36 -25.17 -6.84
CA ALA A 32 -6.03 -25.11 -7.45
C ALA A 32 -5.43 -23.70 -7.44
N THR A 33 -6.20 -22.67 -7.08
CA THR A 33 -5.76 -21.28 -7.10
C THR A 33 -5.31 -20.85 -5.71
N THR A 34 -4.15 -20.18 -5.66
CA THR A 34 -3.57 -19.66 -4.44
C THR A 34 -3.46 -18.14 -4.56
N ILE A 35 -4.08 -17.42 -3.63
CA ILE A 35 -4.11 -15.95 -3.61
C ILE A 35 -3.29 -15.49 -2.40
N PRO A 36 -2.22 -14.69 -2.58
CA PRO A 36 -1.49 -14.12 -1.46
C PRO A 36 -2.38 -13.12 -0.71
N VAL A 37 -2.33 -13.15 0.63
CA VAL A 37 -3.08 -12.25 1.50
C VAL A 37 -2.12 -11.30 2.18
N THR A 38 -2.34 -10.01 2.00
CA THR A 38 -1.61 -8.94 2.67
C THR A 38 -2.54 -8.22 3.64
N VAL A 39 -2.12 -8.11 4.90
CA VAL A 39 -2.86 -7.38 5.92
C VAL A 39 -2.39 -5.95 5.93
N VAL A 40 -3.32 -5.02 5.70
CA VAL A 40 -3.06 -3.59 5.74
C VAL A 40 -3.44 -3.05 7.12
N PRO A 41 -2.60 -2.21 7.75
CA PRO A 41 -2.92 -1.55 9.01
C PRO A 41 -4.19 -0.70 8.89
N ASN A 42 -4.94 -0.60 10.00
CA ASN A 42 -6.17 0.19 10.04
C ASN A 42 -5.93 1.72 9.87
N ALA A 43 -4.69 2.16 10.01
CA ALA A 43 -4.31 3.56 9.73
C ALA A 43 -4.34 3.88 8.22
N ASP A 44 -4.05 2.88 7.38
CA ASP A 44 -3.99 3.06 5.92
C ASP A 44 -5.29 2.66 5.22
N LEU A 45 -6.00 1.69 5.80
CA LEU A 45 -7.28 1.20 5.29
C LEU A 45 -8.26 1.08 6.46
N ALA A 46 -8.94 2.17 6.78
CA ALA A 46 -9.77 2.28 7.99
C ALA A 46 -11.03 1.41 7.92
N THR A 47 -11.33 0.77 9.06
CA THR A 47 -12.63 0.14 9.29
C THR A 47 -13.65 1.21 9.68
N GLU A 48 -14.69 1.38 8.89
CA GLU A 48 -15.77 2.34 9.17
C GLU A 48 -17.07 1.61 9.50
N SER A 49 -17.74 2.04 10.57
CA SER A 49 -19.09 1.55 10.92
C SER A 49 -19.22 0.02 10.93
N ASN A 50 -18.30 -0.69 11.59
CA ASN A 50 -18.25 -2.17 11.61
C ASN A 50 -18.08 -2.85 10.24
N LYS A 51 -17.61 -2.11 9.23
CA LYS A 51 -17.32 -2.66 7.91
C LYS A 51 -15.81 -2.74 7.69
N ILE A 52 -15.34 -3.93 7.37
CA ILE A 52 -13.94 -4.18 7.05
C ILE A 52 -13.80 -4.14 5.53
N PRO A 53 -13.00 -3.22 4.98
CA PRO A 53 -12.73 -3.18 3.56
C PRO A 53 -11.82 -4.34 3.12
N ILE A 54 -12.16 -4.95 1.99
CA ILE A 54 -11.41 -6.03 1.36
C ILE A 54 -11.20 -5.66 -0.10
N ILE A 55 -9.95 -5.72 -0.56
CA ILE A 55 -9.59 -5.49 -1.96
C ILE A 55 -8.99 -6.77 -2.51
N ILE A 56 -9.55 -7.28 -3.62
CA ILE A 56 -9.06 -8.47 -4.30
C ILE A 56 -8.80 -8.12 -5.76
N GLY A 57 -7.61 -8.39 -6.25
CA GLY A 57 -7.25 -8.16 -7.63
C GLY A 57 -5.76 -8.10 -7.89
N ASP A 58 -5.40 -7.73 -9.11
CA ASP A 58 -4.02 -7.50 -9.52
C ASP A 58 -3.66 -6.03 -9.37
N THR A 59 -2.96 -5.69 -8.29
CA THR A 59 -2.56 -4.31 -8.00
C THR A 59 -1.55 -3.76 -9.01
N ARG A 60 -0.80 -4.61 -9.73
CA ARG A 60 0.16 -4.17 -10.75
C ARG A 60 -0.53 -3.66 -12.00
N GLU A 61 -1.68 -4.26 -12.35
CA GLU A 61 -2.49 -3.77 -13.46
C GLU A 61 -3.42 -2.64 -13.03
N ALA A 62 -3.89 -2.64 -11.78
CA ALA A 62 -4.81 -1.64 -11.25
C ALA A 62 -4.16 -0.25 -11.12
N VAL A 63 -2.93 -0.18 -10.64
CA VAL A 63 -2.29 1.08 -10.25
C VAL A 63 -0.95 1.23 -10.97
N LYS A 64 -0.70 2.43 -11.49
CA LYS A 64 0.58 2.82 -12.07
C LYS A 64 1.19 3.98 -11.31
N PHE A 65 2.41 3.75 -10.84
CA PHE A 65 3.23 4.75 -10.20
C PHE A 65 4.11 5.44 -11.25
N PHE A 66 4.10 6.75 -11.27
CA PHE A 66 4.91 7.56 -12.16
C PHE A 66 5.90 8.36 -11.34
N ASP A 67 7.17 8.08 -11.55
CA ASP A 67 8.27 8.91 -11.10
C ASP A 67 8.71 9.81 -12.25
N ARG A 68 8.35 11.10 -12.17
CA ARG A 68 8.70 12.08 -13.19
C ARG A 68 10.13 12.55 -13.06
N ASN A 69 10.63 12.61 -11.84
CA ASN A 69 11.96 13.14 -11.57
C ASN A 69 12.50 12.48 -10.30
N GLN A 70 13.50 11.63 -10.49
CA GLN A 70 14.20 11.02 -9.37
C GLN A 70 14.69 12.11 -8.41
N MET A 71 14.79 11.79 -7.13
CA MET A 71 15.24 12.71 -6.10
C MET A 71 16.54 13.37 -6.51
N SER A 72 16.50 14.68 -6.68
CA SER A 72 17.69 15.50 -6.90
C SER A 72 18.02 16.32 -5.66
N ILE A 73 19.24 16.24 -5.18
CA ILE A 73 19.73 16.99 -4.04
C ILE A 73 20.74 18.01 -4.55
N MET A 74 20.52 19.28 -4.24
CA MET A 74 21.41 20.37 -4.58
C MET A 74 21.78 21.13 -3.32
N SER A 75 23.03 21.57 -3.23
CA SER A 75 23.49 22.49 -2.18
C SER A 75 23.95 23.81 -2.76
N SER A 76 23.74 24.89 -2.03
CA SER A 76 24.19 26.22 -2.41
C SER A 76 24.52 27.06 -1.17
N ASN A 77 25.62 27.80 -1.24
CA ASN A 77 26.03 28.77 -0.22
C ASN A 77 25.78 30.22 -0.65
N ILE A 78 25.16 30.42 -1.83
CA ILE A 78 24.83 31.74 -2.38
C ILE A 78 23.33 31.91 -2.68
N ALA A 79 22.49 30.89 -2.37
CA ALA A 79 21.05 30.95 -2.59
C ALA A 79 20.36 31.83 -1.55
N ALA A 80 19.29 32.49 -1.95
CA ALA A 80 18.41 33.23 -1.05
C ALA A 80 17.00 32.61 -1.05
N ILE A 81 16.36 32.55 0.10
CA ILE A 81 14.97 32.09 0.28
C ILE A 81 14.26 33.07 1.19
N GLY A 82 13.34 33.87 0.64
CA GLY A 82 12.70 34.96 1.38
C GLY A 82 13.73 35.99 1.85
N ASP A 83 13.74 36.28 3.14
CA ASP A 83 14.67 37.19 3.78
C ASP A 83 16.02 36.55 4.17
N LEU A 84 16.17 35.23 3.98
CA LEU A 84 17.38 34.49 4.31
C LEU A 84 18.33 34.49 3.12
N ASN A 85 19.54 35.04 3.33
CA ASN A 85 20.61 35.04 2.34
C ASN A 85 21.78 34.18 2.85
N ALA A 86 21.98 33.02 2.20
CA ALA A 86 22.99 32.07 2.63
C ALA A 86 24.42 32.62 2.61
N PHE A 87 24.71 33.57 1.72
CA PHE A 87 26.02 34.20 1.63
C PHE A 87 26.30 35.17 2.78
N GLU A 88 25.30 35.96 3.17
CA GLU A 88 25.43 36.96 4.25
C GLU A 88 25.50 36.31 5.63
N GLU A 89 24.81 35.17 5.79
CA GLU A 89 24.70 34.46 7.07
C GLU A 89 25.66 33.27 7.22
N ASP A 90 26.56 33.06 6.24
CA ASP A 90 27.52 31.94 6.20
C ASP A 90 26.84 30.57 6.33
N LEU A 91 25.73 30.39 5.60
CA LEU A 91 24.92 29.18 5.62
C LEU A 91 25.06 28.37 4.32
N THR A 92 24.83 27.06 4.42
CA THR A 92 24.67 26.20 3.26
C THR A 92 23.21 25.72 3.19
N LEU A 93 22.53 26.04 2.09
CA LEU A 93 21.16 25.61 1.85
C LEU A 93 21.17 24.32 1.04
N TRP A 94 20.34 23.37 1.48
CA TRP A 94 20.11 22.10 0.79
C TRP A 94 18.68 22.07 0.25
N ARG A 95 18.52 21.66 -1.00
CA ARG A 95 17.24 21.49 -1.65
C ARG A 95 17.12 20.08 -2.20
N ALA A 96 16.13 19.33 -1.75
CA ALA A 96 15.72 18.06 -2.31
C ALA A 96 14.39 18.24 -3.07
N ILE A 97 14.30 17.71 -4.28
CA ILE A 97 13.07 17.70 -5.09
C ILE A 97 12.84 16.31 -5.60
N GLU A 98 11.63 15.82 -5.39
CA GLU A 98 11.07 14.59 -5.94
C GLU A 98 9.68 14.89 -6.48
N ARG A 99 9.29 14.23 -7.58
CA ARG A 99 7.97 14.39 -8.20
C ARG A 99 7.44 13.03 -8.59
N GLU A 100 6.45 12.59 -7.85
CA GLU A 100 5.78 11.32 -8.02
C GLU A 100 4.29 11.53 -8.23
N ASP A 101 3.66 10.57 -8.90
CA ASP A 101 2.21 10.51 -9.05
C ASP A 101 1.76 9.05 -9.11
N CYS A 102 0.59 8.78 -8.55
CA CYS A 102 -0.02 7.47 -8.51
C CYS A 102 -1.40 7.55 -9.16
N VAL A 103 -1.57 6.84 -10.26
CA VAL A 103 -2.80 6.89 -11.04
C VAL A 103 -3.39 5.49 -11.20
N MET A 104 -4.72 5.40 -11.10
CA MET A 104 -5.45 4.20 -11.46
C MET A 104 -5.33 3.97 -12.98
N LYS A 105 -4.82 2.81 -13.37
CA LYS A 105 -4.64 2.41 -14.76
C LYS A 105 -5.85 1.64 -15.28
N ASP A 106 -6.34 0.70 -14.47
CA ASP A 106 -7.47 -0.16 -14.81
C ASP A 106 -8.34 -0.38 -13.56
N ASP A 107 -9.57 0.10 -13.61
CA ASP A 107 -10.56 -0.03 -12.54
C ASP A 107 -11.20 -1.43 -12.50
N GLN A 108 -11.08 -2.21 -13.55
CA GLN A 108 -11.57 -3.58 -13.64
C GLN A 108 -10.57 -4.62 -13.11
N ALA A 109 -9.33 -4.21 -12.86
CA ALA A 109 -8.29 -5.11 -12.37
C ALA A 109 -8.47 -5.53 -10.91
N PHE A 110 -9.36 -4.89 -10.16
CA PHE A 110 -9.65 -5.22 -8.77
C PHE A 110 -11.14 -5.11 -8.43
N VAL A 111 -11.54 -5.82 -7.38
CA VAL A 111 -12.88 -5.76 -6.79
C VAL A 111 -12.76 -5.29 -5.35
N TYR A 112 -13.55 -4.30 -5.00
CA TYR A 112 -13.71 -3.82 -3.64
C TYR A 112 -14.93 -4.49 -3.00
N GLY A 113 -14.75 -4.98 -1.80
CA GLY A 113 -15.83 -5.56 -0.99
C GLY A 113 -15.79 -5.04 0.45
N GLU A 114 -16.92 -5.05 1.11
CA GLU A 114 -17.03 -4.72 2.52
C GLU A 114 -17.61 -5.91 3.29
N LEU A 115 -16.91 -6.32 4.34
CA LEU A 115 -17.40 -7.32 5.28
C LEU A 115 -18.01 -6.61 6.48
N THR A 116 -19.31 -6.83 6.71
CA THR A 116 -19.98 -6.31 7.91
C THR A 116 -19.75 -7.29 9.06
N LEU A 117 -19.17 -6.80 10.14
CA LEU A 117 -19.07 -7.55 11.40
C LEU A 117 -20.49 -7.61 12.02
N GLY A 118 -21.01 -8.81 12.22
CA GLY A 118 -22.22 -9.01 13.02
C GLY A 118 -21.98 -8.56 14.48
N GLU A 119 -23.02 -8.04 15.11
CA GLU A 119 -23.03 -7.78 16.56
C GLU A 119 -22.84 -9.06 17.37
#